data_f9e017e63bebceebd6452cb098cc6014
#
_entry.id   f9e017e63bebceebd6452cb098cc6014
#
_cell.length_a   1.000
_cell.length_b   1.000
_cell.length_c   1.000
_cell.angle_alpha   90.00
_cell.angle_beta   90.00
_cell.angle_gamma   90.00
#
_symmetry.space_group_name_H-M   'P 1'
#
loop_
_entity.id
_entity.type
_entity.pdbx_description
1 polymer ?
#
loop_
_entity_poly.entity_id
_entity_poly.type
_entity_poly.pdbx_seq_one_letter_code
_entity_poly.pdbx_strand_id
1 'polypeptide(L)'
;MRLSIVGSLVVAMTVLVKDEAVKCKSVELSDLTTGEMFATRQRAKDGEFWAVHELAAKTQLVDDQGRKHTVTYEMLRDTSSANFKKLEELDYELQKKLNAESLGNPSS
;
A
#
# COMPACT_ATOMS: atom_id res chain seq x y z
N MET A 1 14.16 -0.11 -11.35
CA MET A 1 13.51 0.83 -10.41
C MET A 1 12.04 0.45 -10.24
N ARG A 2 11.57 0.48 -9.01
CA ARG A 2 10.18 0.14 -8.69
C ARG A 2 9.32 1.39 -8.78
N LEU A 3 8.23 1.33 -9.54
CA LEU A 3 7.30 2.45 -9.63
C LEU A 3 6.49 2.55 -8.34
N SER A 4 6.18 3.78 -7.96
CA SER A 4 5.36 4.05 -6.78
C SER A 4 4.47 5.27 -7.03
N ILE A 5 3.50 5.43 -6.16
CA ILE A 5 2.58 6.57 -6.16
C ILE A 5 2.37 7.00 -4.72
N VAL A 6 2.25 8.29 -4.50
CA VAL A 6 1.99 8.83 -3.16
C VAL A 6 0.58 9.40 -3.10
N GLY A 7 0.01 9.40 -1.92
CA GLY A 7 -1.32 9.97 -1.71
C GLY A 7 -1.59 10.25 -0.25
N SER A 8 -2.81 10.68 0.03
CA SER A 8 -3.24 11.00 1.39
C SER A 8 -4.42 10.13 1.79
N LEU A 9 -4.41 9.68 3.03
CA LEU A 9 -5.54 8.99 3.63
C LEU A 9 -6.66 9.97 3.94
N VAL A 10 -7.89 9.47 4.03
CA VAL A 10 -9.04 10.26 4.46
C VAL A 10 -8.95 10.52 5.95
N VAL A 11 -8.59 9.50 6.72
CA VAL A 11 -8.42 9.57 8.17
C VAL A 11 -7.01 9.10 8.51
N ALA A 12 -6.32 9.83 9.38
CA ALA A 12 -4.96 9.45 9.79
C ALA A 12 -4.97 8.07 10.45
N MET A 13 -3.94 7.29 10.16
CA MET A 13 -3.69 6.01 10.82
C MET A 13 -2.55 6.19 11.82
N THR A 14 -2.66 5.52 12.94
CA THR A 14 -1.67 5.64 14.02
C THR A 14 -0.78 4.41 14.05
N VAL A 15 0.53 4.64 14.14
CA VAL A 15 1.51 3.58 14.35
C VAL A 15 2.29 3.86 15.64
N LEU A 16 2.87 2.82 16.22
CA LEU A 16 3.72 2.97 17.40
C LEU A 16 5.18 2.99 16.97
N VAL A 17 5.89 4.02 17.38
CA VAL A 17 7.33 4.16 17.15
C VAL A 17 7.96 4.35 18.51
N LYS A 18 8.69 3.36 19.00
CA LYS A 18 9.30 3.38 20.35
C LYS A 18 8.27 3.74 21.42
N ASP A 19 7.11 3.07 21.37
CA ASP A 19 5.99 3.24 22.29
C ASP A 19 5.26 4.60 22.19
N GLU A 20 5.64 5.44 21.22
CA GLU A 20 4.92 6.70 20.97
C GLU A 20 3.96 6.52 19.80
N ALA A 21 2.75 7.05 19.95
CA ALA A 21 1.77 7.03 18.88
C ALA A 21 2.10 8.12 17.86
N VAL A 22 2.28 7.72 16.61
CA VAL A 22 2.58 8.63 15.51
C VAL A 22 1.44 8.54 14.51
N LYS A 23 0.85 9.68 14.19
CA LYS A 23 -0.24 9.75 13.20
C LYS A 23 0.34 9.93 11.82
N CYS A 24 -0.16 9.12 10.88
CA CYS A 24 0.29 9.16 9.49
C CYS A 24 -0.92 9.43 8.61
N LYS A 25 -0.84 10.45 7.80
CA LYS A 25 -1.88 10.76 6.83
C LYS A 25 -1.42 10.53 5.40
N SER A 26 -0.13 10.46 5.18
CA SER A 26 0.43 10.22 3.86
C SER A 26 0.76 8.75 3.67
N VAL A 27 0.63 8.27 2.42
CA VAL A 27 0.94 6.90 2.07
C VAL A 27 1.73 6.85 0.77
N GLU A 28 2.49 5.78 0.61
CA GLU A 28 3.15 5.47 -0.65
C GLU A 28 2.82 4.03 -1.02
N LEU A 29 2.35 3.82 -2.25
CA LEU A 29 2.11 2.50 -2.79
C LEU A 29 3.17 2.20 -3.83
N SER A 30 3.79 1.03 -3.73
CA SER A 30 4.82 0.58 -4.66
C SER A 30 4.41 -0.73 -5.30
N ASP A 31 4.84 -0.93 -6.55
CA ASP A 31 4.60 -2.19 -7.23
C ASP A 31 5.30 -3.35 -6.52
N LEU A 32 4.74 -4.53 -6.65
CA LEU A 32 5.34 -5.77 -6.18
C LEU A 32 5.87 -6.57 -7.36
N THR A 33 6.98 -7.27 -7.16
CA THR A 33 7.38 -8.29 -8.13
C THR A 33 6.41 -9.47 -8.02
N THR A 34 6.37 -10.31 -9.04
CA THR A 34 5.54 -11.52 -9.03
C THR A 34 5.89 -12.42 -7.84
N GLY A 35 7.18 -12.55 -7.54
CA GLY A 35 7.62 -13.37 -6.40
C GLY A 35 7.14 -12.80 -5.08
N GLU A 36 7.20 -11.49 -4.91
CA GLU A 36 6.68 -10.82 -3.72
C GLU A 36 5.17 -11.02 -3.58
N MET A 37 4.45 -10.95 -4.70
CA MET A 37 3.01 -11.18 -4.72
C MET A 37 2.68 -12.61 -4.27
N PHE A 38 3.40 -13.61 -4.78
CA PHE A 38 3.22 -14.99 -4.38
C PHE A 38 3.51 -15.20 -2.89
N ALA A 39 4.60 -14.62 -2.40
CA ALA A 39 4.94 -14.71 -0.98
C ALA A 39 3.85 -14.08 -0.11
N THR A 40 3.30 -12.97 -0.56
CA THR A 40 2.22 -12.28 0.15
C THR A 40 0.96 -13.15 0.23
N ARG A 41 0.59 -13.81 -0.88
CA ARG A 41 -0.57 -14.69 -0.90
C ARG A 41 -0.42 -15.88 0.04
N GLN A 42 0.80 -16.40 0.17
CA GLN A 42 1.08 -17.51 1.07
C GLN A 42 0.89 -17.15 2.54
N ARG A 43 0.92 -15.88 2.89
CA ARG A 43 0.67 -15.43 4.27
C ARG A 43 -0.80 -15.42 4.63
N ALA A 44 -1.69 -15.45 3.65
CA ALA A 44 -3.12 -15.37 3.90
C ALA A 44 -3.59 -16.64 4.60
N LYS A 45 -4.29 -16.45 5.72
CA LYS A 45 -4.88 -17.53 6.51
C LYS A 45 -6.32 -17.77 6.05
N ASP A 46 -6.90 -18.87 6.49
CA ASP A 46 -8.29 -19.17 6.19
C ASP A 46 -9.18 -18.01 6.65
N GLY A 47 -10.05 -17.57 5.75
CA GLY A 47 -10.94 -16.44 6.02
C GLY A 47 -10.36 -15.07 5.72
N GLU A 48 -9.09 -14.99 5.33
CA GLU A 48 -8.46 -13.75 4.94
C GLU A 48 -8.49 -13.58 3.42
N PHE A 49 -8.44 -12.33 2.97
CA PHE A 49 -8.51 -12.01 1.53
C PHE A 49 -7.12 -11.71 0.98
N TRP A 50 -6.76 -12.40 -0.08
CA TRP A 50 -5.47 -12.17 -0.76
C TRP A 50 -5.28 -10.72 -1.16
N ALA A 51 -6.33 -10.10 -1.71
CA ALA A 51 -6.25 -8.73 -2.21
C ALA A 51 -5.89 -7.75 -1.10
N VAL A 52 -6.35 -8.00 0.12
CA VAL A 52 -6.02 -7.16 1.27
C VAL A 52 -4.56 -7.34 1.66
N HIS A 53 -4.07 -8.58 1.66
CA HIS A 53 -2.65 -8.84 1.92
C HIS A 53 -1.76 -8.16 0.89
N GLU A 54 -2.14 -8.23 -0.39
CA GLU A 54 -1.37 -7.59 -1.47
C GLU A 54 -1.38 -6.08 -1.33
N LEU A 55 -2.54 -5.49 -1.02
CA LEU A 55 -2.64 -4.06 -0.84
C LEU A 55 -1.78 -3.59 0.35
N ALA A 56 -1.81 -4.34 1.45
CA ALA A 56 -0.96 -4.04 2.61
C ALA A 56 0.52 -4.10 2.24
N ALA A 57 0.92 -5.11 1.47
CA ALA A 57 2.32 -5.27 1.05
C ALA A 57 2.80 -4.14 0.15
N LYS A 58 1.91 -3.57 -0.65
CA LYS A 58 2.22 -2.44 -1.54
C LYS A 58 2.32 -1.12 -0.79
N THR A 59 1.70 -1.03 0.38
CA THR A 59 1.46 0.25 1.05
C THR A 59 2.46 0.48 2.18
N GLN A 60 2.97 1.70 2.27
CA GLN A 60 3.69 2.17 3.44
C GLN A 60 3.07 3.48 3.91
N LEU A 61 2.94 3.63 5.22
CA LEU A 61 2.55 4.91 5.80
C LEU A 61 3.79 5.80 5.86
N VAL A 62 3.58 7.09 5.65
CA VAL A 62 4.67 8.06 5.71
C VAL A 62 4.30 9.10 6.76
N ASP A 63 5.15 9.28 7.76
CA ASP A 63 4.91 10.24 8.82
C ASP A 63 5.41 11.63 8.44
N ASP A 64 5.20 12.61 9.33
CA ASP A 64 5.56 14.00 9.07
C ASP A 64 7.06 14.21 8.86
N GLN A 65 7.87 13.27 9.32
CA GLN A 65 9.31 13.34 9.17
C GLN A 65 9.82 12.54 7.98
N GLY A 66 8.90 12.01 7.17
CA GLY A 66 9.24 11.23 5.99
C GLY A 66 9.62 9.80 6.27
N ARG A 67 9.47 9.34 7.51
CA ARG A 67 9.76 7.94 7.86
C ARG A 67 8.64 7.05 7.36
N LYS A 68 9.01 5.87 6.87
CA LYS A 68 8.05 4.92 6.28
C LYS A 68 7.78 3.79 7.26
N HIS A 69 6.52 3.39 7.34
CA HIS A 69 6.06 2.35 8.25
C HIS A 69 5.28 1.30 7.49
N THR A 70 5.59 0.04 7.78
CA THR A 70 4.92 -1.10 7.15
C THR A 70 3.43 -1.14 7.52
N VAL A 71 2.60 -1.52 6.57
CA VAL A 71 1.16 -1.71 6.79
C VAL A 71 0.89 -3.21 6.82
N THR A 72 0.15 -3.66 7.84
CA THR A 72 -0.23 -5.06 7.99
C THR A 72 -1.68 -5.28 7.56
N TYR A 73 -2.05 -6.56 7.38
CA TYR A 73 -3.43 -6.94 7.10
C TYR A 73 -4.37 -6.40 8.17
N GLU A 74 -4.00 -6.58 9.43
CA GLU A 74 -4.83 -6.14 10.57
C GLU A 74 -5.05 -4.64 10.57
N MET A 75 -4.05 -3.86 10.20
CA MET A 75 -4.18 -2.41 10.09
C MET A 75 -5.23 -2.02 9.05
N LEU A 76 -5.25 -2.71 7.91
CA LEU A 76 -6.26 -2.43 6.88
C LEU A 76 -7.63 -2.93 7.29
N ARG A 77 -7.71 -4.08 7.96
CA ARG A 77 -8.98 -4.61 8.47
C ARG A 77 -9.62 -3.63 9.47
N ASP A 78 -8.82 -3.00 10.29
CA ASP A 78 -9.31 -2.20 11.42
C ASP A 78 -9.42 -0.69 11.11
N THR A 79 -8.88 -0.25 9.99
CA THR A 79 -8.99 1.16 9.61
C THR A 79 -10.37 1.49 9.01
N SER A 80 -10.65 2.77 8.81
CA SER A 80 -11.89 3.20 8.18
C SER A 80 -12.01 2.64 6.77
N SER A 81 -13.22 2.24 6.38
CA SER A 81 -13.48 1.81 5.00
C SER A 81 -13.18 2.92 4.00
N ALA A 82 -13.27 4.19 4.41
CA ALA A 82 -12.89 5.31 3.57
C ALA A 82 -11.40 5.26 3.22
N ASN A 83 -10.56 4.88 4.18
CA ASN A 83 -9.13 4.70 3.93
C ASN A 83 -8.88 3.53 2.99
N PHE A 84 -9.58 2.42 3.20
CA PHE A 84 -9.44 1.25 2.33
C PHE A 84 -9.78 1.60 0.89
N LYS A 85 -10.90 2.30 0.68
CA LYS A 85 -11.32 2.74 -0.66
C LYS A 85 -10.29 3.68 -1.27
N LYS A 86 -9.73 4.58 -0.46
CA LYS A 86 -8.69 5.49 -0.94
C LYS A 86 -7.45 4.72 -1.40
N LEU A 87 -7.05 3.71 -0.66
CA LEU A 87 -5.91 2.87 -1.04
C LEU A 87 -6.20 2.08 -2.33
N GLU A 88 -7.43 1.61 -2.51
CA GLU A 88 -7.83 0.96 -3.76
C GLU A 88 -7.75 1.92 -4.95
N GLU A 89 -8.17 3.17 -4.75
CA GLU A 89 -8.04 4.20 -5.79
C GLU A 89 -6.59 4.45 -6.15
N LEU A 90 -5.72 4.55 -5.14
CA LEU A 90 -4.29 4.76 -5.36
C LEU A 90 -3.66 3.55 -6.07
N ASP A 91 -4.07 2.35 -5.72
CA ASP A 91 -3.60 1.16 -6.40
C ASP A 91 -4.03 1.16 -7.87
N TYR A 92 -5.25 1.59 -8.15
CA TYR A 92 -5.73 1.74 -9.52
C TYR A 92 -4.86 2.75 -10.29
N GLU A 93 -4.54 3.88 -9.66
CA GLU A 93 -3.66 4.88 -10.27
C GLU A 93 -2.25 4.33 -10.52
N LEU A 94 -1.75 3.52 -9.60
CA LEU A 94 -0.46 2.86 -9.78
C LEU A 94 -0.49 1.90 -10.96
N GLN A 95 -1.55 1.12 -11.11
CA GLN A 95 -1.70 0.21 -12.25
C GLN A 95 -1.77 0.97 -13.57
N LYS A 96 -2.46 2.10 -13.59
CA LYS A 96 -2.50 2.95 -14.79
C LYS A 96 -1.11 3.47 -15.13
N LYS A 97 -0.34 3.88 -14.13
CA LYS A 97 1.03 4.36 -14.32
C LYS A 97 1.92 3.25 -14.89
N LEU A 98 1.79 2.04 -14.37
CA LEU A 98 2.53 0.88 -14.87
C LEU A 98 2.17 0.56 -16.31
N ASN A 99 0.89 0.62 -16.66
CA ASN A 99 0.43 0.39 -18.02
C ASN A 99 0.92 1.46 -18.97
N ALA A 100 0.93 2.72 -18.53
CA ALA A 100 1.43 3.83 -19.35
C ALA A 100 2.91 3.67 -19.63
N GLU A 101 3.71 3.26 -18.64
CA GLU A 101 5.14 2.99 -18.85
C GLU A 101 5.35 1.87 -19.86
N SER A 102 4.55 0.81 -19.77
CA SER A 102 4.62 -0.32 -20.69
C SER A 102 4.27 0.12 -22.12
N LEU A 103 3.20 0.89 -22.30
CA LEU A 103 2.74 1.36 -23.59
C LEU A 103 3.65 2.44 -24.15
N GLY A 104 4.31 3.20 -23.29
CA GLY A 104 5.20 4.28 -23.68
C GLY A 104 6.55 3.84 -24.18
N ASN A 105 6.86 2.54 -24.15
CA ASN A 105 8.14 2.01 -24.59
C ASN A 105 8.16 1.89 -26.11
N PRO A 106 8.91 2.76 -26.83
CA PRO A 106 8.87 2.77 -28.29
C PRO A 106 9.49 1.53 -28.93
N SER A 107 10.26 0.77 -28.19
CA SER A 107 10.88 -0.44 -28.72
C SER A 107 9.96 -1.66 -28.67
N SER A 108 8.85 -1.52 -28.01
CA SER A 108 7.90 -2.61 -27.91
C SER A 108 6.98 -2.65 -29.11
#